data_73c6b2773f25e4fe0af644052ba05850
#
_entry.id   73c6b2773f25e4fe0af644052ba05850
#
_cell.length_a   1.000
_cell.length_b   1.000
_cell.length_c   1.000
_cell.angle_alpha   90.00
_cell.angle_beta   90.00
_cell.angle_gamma   90.00
#
_symmetry.space_group_name_H-M   'P 1'
#
loop_
_entity.id
_entity.type
_entity.pdbx_description
1 polymer ?
#
loop_
_entity_poly.entity_id
_entity_poly.type
_entity_poly.pdbx_seq_one_letter_code
_entity_poly.pdbx_strand_id
1 'polypeptide(L)'
;MAINKTEKKVNAEKAEELFVYNVKVLKVTPRKGKPNCYRFNAEVNGITIYGMDYVTYTDRNGKEQNFIAFPQYKSSSGDEKYYNHVYFPINDPKYKAVYDDIERQIESLL
;
A
#
# COMPACT_ATOMS: atom_id res chain seq x y z
N MET A 1 8.77 -9.21 40.25
CA MET A 1 7.55 -8.42 40.32
C MET A 1 6.75 -8.64 39.05
N ALA A 2 5.52 -9.04 39.18
CA ALA A 2 4.67 -9.32 38.04
C ALA A 2 4.15 -8.00 37.43
N ILE A 3 4.28 -7.88 36.13
CA ILE A 3 3.69 -6.74 35.42
C ILE A 3 2.19 -7.01 35.32
N ASN A 4 1.42 -6.00 35.67
CA ASN A 4 -0.03 -6.05 35.54
C ASN A 4 -0.40 -6.21 34.07
N LYS A 5 -1.28 -7.18 33.74
CA LYS A 5 -1.73 -7.42 32.36
C LYS A 5 -2.38 -6.17 31.74
N THR A 6 -3.08 -5.37 32.54
CA THR A 6 -3.71 -4.14 32.08
C THR A 6 -2.66 -3.10 31.66
N GLU A 7 -1.62 -2.94 32.43
CA GLU A 7 -0.51 -2.02 32.08
C GLU A 7 0.17 -2.45 30.79
N LYS A 8 0.43 -3.75 30.64
CA LYS A 8 1.05 -4.28 29.44
C LYS A 8 0.18 -4.03 28.21
N LYS A 9 -1.13 -4.19 28.33
CA LYS A 9 -2.05 -3.90 27.23
C LYS A 9 -2.07 -2.42 26.87
N VAL A 10 -2.09 -1.53 27.85
CA VAL A 10 -2.06 -0.08 27.61
C VAL A 10 -0.76 0.31 26.92
N ASN A 11 0.36 -0.26 27.32
CA ASN A 11 1.65 0.04 26.67
C ASN A 11 1.68 -0.44 25.22
N ALA A 12 1.08 -1.59 24.93
CA ALA A 12 0.99 -2.10 23.57
C ALA A 12 0.12 -1.19 22.68
N GLU A 13 -1.00 -0.70 23.20
CA GLU A 13 -1.85 0.24 22.48
C GLU A 13 -1.13 1.55 22.19
N LYS A 14 -0.40 2.09 23.16
CA LYS A 14 0.41 3.30 22.95
C LYS A 14 1.50 3.07 21.91
N ALA A 15 2.14 1.91 21.91
CA ALA A 15 3.16 1.57 20.93
C ALA A 15 2.56 1.55 19.51
N GLU A 16 1.34 1.01 19.33
CA GLU A 16 0.66 1.03 18.04
C GLU A 16 0.28 2.44 17.61
N GLU A 17 -0.22 3.27 18.52
CA GLU A 17 -0.57 4.66 18.21
C GLU A 17 0.65 5.49 17.82
N LEU A 18 1.81 5.18 18.38
CA LEU A 18 3.07 5.87 18.08
C LEU A 18 3.80 5.28 16.88
N PHE A 19 3.31 4.18 16.32
CA PHE A 19 3.95 3.56 15.16
C PHE A 19 3.71 4.41 13.92
N VAL A 20 4.79 4.94 13.39
CA VAL A 20 4.76 5.77 12.19
C VAL A 20 5.35 4.98 11.02
N TYR A 21 4.59 4.90 9.92
CA TYR A 21 5.10 4.33 8.69
C TYR A 21 5.89 5.38 7.94
N ASN A 22 7.16 5.09 7.67
CA ASN A 22 7.97 5.91 6.79
C ASN A 22 7.83 5.36 5.38
N VAL A 23 7.12 6.11 4.55
CA VAL A 23 6.85 5.70 3.17
C VAL A 23 7.53 6.68 2.22
N LYS A 24 8.26 6.14 1.25
CA LYS A 24 8.89 6.92 0.19
C LYS A 24 8.58 6.28 -1.16
N VAL A 25 7.98 7.06 -2.03
CA VAL A 25 7.70 6.63 -3.41
C VAL A 25 8.90 6.94 -4.29
N LEU A 26 9.33 5.95 -5.06
CA LEU A 26 10.52 6.03 -5.90
C LEU A 26 10.17 5.70 -7.35
N LYS A 27 10.80 6.39 -8.29
CA LYS A 27 10.79 6.05 -9.72
C LYS A 27 9.40 5.91 -10.33
N VAL A 28 8.55 6.92 -10.17
CA VAL A 28 7.23 6.94 -10.79
C VAL A 28 7.38 7.11 -12.30
N THR A 29 6.91 6.13 -13.07
CA THR A 29 6.94 6.18 -14.53
C THR A 29 5.62 5.72 -15.11
N PRO A 30 5.12 6.39 -16.19
CA PRO A 30 3.93 5.88 -16.89
C PRO A 30 4.19 4.49 -17.46
N ARG A 31 3.22 3.61 -17.33
CA ARG A 31 3.34 2.28 -17.94
C ARG A 31 2.99 2.33 -19.41
N LYS A 32 3.93 1.89 -20.23
CA LYS A 32 3.75 1.81 -21.68
C LYS A 32 2.59 0.86 -22.03
N GLY A 33 1.66 1.33 -22.84
CA GLY A 33 0.52 0.54 -23.27
C GLY A 33 -0.62 0.43 -22.26
N LYS A 34 -0.50 1.08 -21.10
CA LYS A 34 -1.57 1.11 -20.07
C LYS A 34 -1.87 2.54 -19.69
N PRO A 35 -2.91 3.16 -20.26
CA PRO A 35 -3.27 4.53 -19.89
C PRO A 35 -3.69 4.60 -18.43
N ASN A 36 -3.40 5.73 -17.80
CA ASN A 36 -3.76 5.99 -16.41
C ASN A 36 -3.15 4.99 -15.41
N CYS A 37 -2.01 4.41 -15.75
CA CYS A 37 -1.28 3.50 -14.90
C CYS A 37 0.16 3.96 -14.77
N TYR A 38 0.63 4.11 -13.53
CA TYR A 38 1.99 4.53 -13.24
C TYR A 38 2.67 3.47 -12.40
N ARG A 39 3.84 3.03 -12.86
CA ARG A 39 4.64 2.08 -12.09
C ARG A 39 5.58 2.81 -11.16
N PHE A 40 5.72 2.31 -9.96
CA PHE A 40 6.60 2.91 -8.95
C PHE A 40 7.16 1.84 -8.02
N ASN A 41 8.17 2.24 -7.25
CA ASN A 41 8.67 1.44 -6.15
C ASN A 41 8.31 2.17 -4.86
N ALA A 42 8.04 1.44 -3.80
CA ALA A 42 7.73 2.01 -2.50
C ALA A 42 8.72 1.50 -1.46
N GLU A 43 9.31 2.42 -0.73
CA GLU A 43 10.11 2.07 0.44
C GLU A 43 9.24 2.28 1.67
N VAL A 44 8.99 1.21 2.40
CA VAL A 44 8.17 1.25 3.62
C VAL A 44 9.04 0.76 4.78
N ASN A 45 9.32 1.64 5.71
CA ASN A 45 10.18 1.35 6.88
C ASN A 45 11.51 0.72 6.49
N GLY A 46 12.13 1.23 5.43
CA GLY A 46 13.42 0.74 4.95
C GLY A 46 13.37 -0.48 4.04
N ILE A 47 12.18 -1.05 3.83
CA ILE A 47 12.00 -2.19 2.91
C ILE A 47 11.51 -1.65 1.58
N THR A 48 12.23 -1.95 0.50
CA THR A 48 11.82 -1.53 -0.84
C THR A 48 10.97 -2.60 -1.51
N ILE A 49 9.80 -2.20 -1.97
CA ILE A 49 8.88 -3.04 -2.72
C ILE A 49 8.92 -2.57 -4.17
N TYR A 50 9.32 -3.45 -5.08
CA TYR A 50 9.42 -3.15 -6.50
C TYR A 50 8.14 -3.52 -7.24
N GLY A 51 7.82 -2.77 -8.29
CA GLY A 51 6.76 -3.17 -9.21
C GLY A 51 5.35 -2.93 -8.71
N MET A 52 5.14 -1.85 -8.00
CA MET A 52 3.79 -1.41 -7.61
C MET A 52 3.20 -0.53 -8.71
N ASP A 53 1.89 -0.54 -8.83
CA ASP A 53 1.18 0.28 -9.81
C ASP A 53 0.16 1.19 -9.11
N TYR A 54 0.12 2.43 -9.56
CA TYR A 54 -0.93 3.39 -9.21
C TYR A 54 -1.84 3.54 -10.43
N VAL A 55 -3.11 3.22 -10.26
CA VAL A 55 -4.07 3.19 -11.37
C VAL A 55 -5.21 4.14 -11.06
N THR A 56 -5.55 4.99 -12.05
CA THR A 56 -6.73 5.85 -11.96
C THR A 56 -7.76 5.38 -12.97
N TYR A 57 -9.03 5.48 -12.61
CA TYR A 57 -10.13 5.09 -13.49
C TYR A 57 -11.39 5.87 -13.14
N THR A 58 -12.33 5.89 -14.08
CA THR A 58 -13.64 6.48 -13.87
C THR A 58 -14.66 5.38 -13.61
N ASP A 59 -15.39 5.48 -12.50
CA ASP A 59 -16.38 4.47 -12.15
C ASP A 59 -17.68 4.66 -12.94
N ARG A 60 -18.67 3.79 -12.67
CA ARG A 60 -19.98 3.82 -13.37
C ARG A 60 -20.74 5.13 -13.17
N ASN A 61 -20.47 5.84 -12.08
CA ASN A 61 -21.13 7.10 -11.75
C ASN A 61 -20.39 8.32 -12.32
N GLY A 62 -19.34 8.10 -13.11
CA GLY A 62 -18.51 9.17 -13.64
C GLY A 62 -17.55 9.77 -12.65
N LYS A 63 -17.38 9.16 -11.50
CA LYS A 63 -16.46 9.62 -10.46
C LYS A 63 -15.09 9.03 -10.66
N GLU A 64 -14.07 9.86 -10.54
CA GLU A 64 -12.69 9.41 -10.62
C GLU A 64 -12.30 8.62 -9.36
N GLN A 65 -11.71 7.47 -9.56
CA GLN A 65 -11.24 6.57 -8.52
C GLN A 65 -9.78 6.22 -8.78
N ASN A 66 -9.10 5.76 -7.75
CA ASN A 66 -7.75 5.28 -7.86
C ASN A 66 -7.54 4.05 -6.96
N PHE A 67 -6.54 3.27 -7.28
CA PHE A 67 -6.11 2.18 -6.41
C PHE A 67 -4.62 1.90 -6.60
N ILE A 68 -4.05 1.23 -5.62
CA ILE A 68 -2.67 0.79 -5.63
C ILE A 68 -2.67 -0.72 -5.79
N ALA A 69 -2.00 -1.21 -6.84
CA ALA A 69 -1.83 -2.63 -7.09
C ALA A 69 -0.45 -3.07 -6.61
N PHE A 70 -0.43 -4.16 -5.85
CA PHE A 70 0.80 -4.77 -5.36
C PHE A 70 1.41 -5.69 -6.42
N PRO A 71 2.72 -6.00 -6.31
CA PRO A 71 3.33 -6.99 -7.20
C PRO A 71 2.61 -8.32 -7.07
N GLN A 72 2.24 -8.91 -8.21
CA GLN A 72 1.45 -10.12 -8.27
C GLN A 72 2.16 -11.19 -9.10
N TYR A 73 1.78 -12.43 -8.86
CA TYR A 73 2.20 -13.56 -9.67
C TYR A 73 0.99 -14.42 -10.05
N LYS A 74 1.08 -15.06 -11.21
CA LYS A 74 0.04 -15.96 -11.66
C LYS A 74 0.21 -17.32 -10.98
N SER A 75 -0.91 -17.90 -10.53
CA SER A 75 -0.89 -19.22 -9.93
C SER A 75 -0.37 -20.28 -10.91
N SER A 76 0.49 -21.18 -10.43
CA SER A 76 1.00 -22.30 -11.21
C SER A 76 0.02 -23.47 -11.28
N SER A 77 -1.10 -23.42 -10.54
CA SER A 77 -2.07 -24.51 -10.49
C SER A 77 -3.05 -24.51 -11.66
N GLY A 78 -2.98 -23.53 -12.56
CA GLY A 78 -3.85 -23.48 -13.74
C GLY A 78 -5.23 -22.90 -13.50
N ASP A 79 -5.50 -22.36 -12.31
CA ASP A 79 -6.78 -21.74 -11.97
C ASP A 79 -6.91 -20.29 -12.48
N GLU A 80 -5.90 -19.77 -13.17
CA GLU A 80 -5.83 -18.41 -13.72
C GLU A 80 -5.96 -17.30 -12.68
N LYS A 81 -5.70 -17.60 -11.42
CA LYS A 81 -5.73 -16.60 -10.34
C LYS A 81 -4.39 -15.93 -10.17
N TYR A 82 -4.44 -14.67 -9.73
CA TYR A 82 -3.26 -13.89 -9.38
C TYR A 82 -3.20 -13.69 -7.88
N TYR A 83 -2.00 -13.79 -7.32
CA TYR A 83 -1.76 -13.60 -5.90
C TYR A 83 -0.73 -12.49 -5.69
N ASN A 84 -0.90 -11.72 -4.62
CA ASN A 84 0.04 -10.68 -4.27
C ASN A 84 1.29 -11.27 -3.63
N HIS A 85 2.47 -10.79 -4.05
CA HIS A 85 3.73 -11.08 -3.34
C HIS A 85 3.77 -10.37 -1.99
N VAL A 86 3.24 -9.15 -1.96
CA VAL A 86 3.19 -8.29 -0.78
C VAL A 86 1.80 -7.66 -0.73
N TYR A 87 1.24 -7.55 0.46
CA TYR A 87 -0.08 -6.97 0.62
C TYR A 87 -0.23 -6.28 1.98
N PHE A 88 -0.83 -5.08 1.96
CA PHE A 88 -1.27 -4.40 3.17
C PHE A 88 -2.79 -4.39 3.20
N PRO A 89 -3.44 -4.84 4.31
CA PRO A 89 -4.91 -4.86 4.37
C PRO A 89 -5.50 -3.45 4.32
N ILE A 90 -6.13 -3.10 3.22
CA ILE A 90 -6.68 -1.75 3.02
C ILE A 90 -7.82 -1.43 3.99
N ASN A 91 -8.53 -2.45 4.46
CA ASN A 91 -9.65 -2.28 5.38
C ASN A 91 -9.21 -2.05 6.83
N ASP A 92 -7.95 -2.24 7.14
CA ASP A 92 -7.40 -1.96 8.46
C ASP A 92 -6.98 -0.49 8.50
N PRO A 93 -7.57 0.34 9.39
CA PRO A 93 -7.23 1.76 9.47
C PRO A 93 -5.74 2.03 9.67
N LYS A 94 -5.04 1.11 10.29
CA LYS A 94 -3.60 1.16 10.52
C LYS A 94 -2.80 1.23 9.21
N TYR A 95 -3.24 0.49 8.19
CA TYR A 95 -2.56 0.46 6.89
C TYR A 95 -3.11 1.48 5.90
N LYS A 96 -4.29 2.03 6.17
CA LYS A 96 -4.87 3.07 5.32
C LYS A 96 -3.95 4.29 5.23
N ALA A 97 -3.29 4.64 6.30
CA ALA A 97 -2.35 5.76 6.31
C ALA A 97 -1.19 5.55 5.32
N VAL A 98 -0.74 4.32 5.12
CA VAL A 98 0.28 3.98 4.14
C VAL A 98 -0.23 4.24 2.72
N TYR A 99 -1.45 3.81 2.42
CA TYR A 99 -2.07 4.06 1.11
C TYR A 99 -2.21 5.55 0.83
N ASP A 100 -2.74 6.29 1.80
CA ASP A 100 -2.96 7.73 1.64
C ASP A 100 -1.64 8.47 1.41
N ASP A 101 -0.59 8.07 2.09
CA ASP A 101 0.73 8.68 1.93
C ASP A 101 1.35 8.36 0.57
N ILE A 102 1.19 7.13 0.08
CA ILE A 102 1.64 6.75 -1.26
C ILE A 102 0.91 7.58 -2.32
N GLU A 103 -0.42 7.67 -2.23
CA GLU A 103 -1.21 8.47 -3.17
C GLU A 103 -0.77 9.93 -3.18
N ARG A 104 -0.58 10.51 -2.01
CA ARG A 104 -0.16 11.90 -1.88
C ARG A 104 1.20 12.13 -2.53
N GLN A 105 2.15 11.23 -2.33
CA GLN A 105 3.48 11.35 -2.91
C GLN A 105 3.46 11.19 -4.43
N ILE A 106 2.68 10.26 -4.95
CA ILE A 106 2.55 10.07 -6.40
C ILE A 106 1.92 11.30 -7.03
N GLU A 107 0.82 11.80 -6.48
CA GLU A 107 0.14 12.98 -7.00
C GLU A 107 1.05 14.21 -7.03
N SER A 108 1.93 14.34 -6.04
CA SER A 108 2.88 15.46 -6.02
C SER A 108 3.96 15.34 -7.09
N LEU A 109 4.21 14.15 -7.62
CA LEU A 109 5.20 13.91 -8.66
C LEU A 109 4.61 13.95 -10.08
N LEU A 110 3.31 13.90 -10.19
CA LEU A 110 2.62 14.01 -11.46
C LEU A 110 2.27 15.47 -11.73
#